data_40117dbcc0feb913640029326415262f
#
_entry.id   40117dbcc0feb913640029326415262f
#
_cell.length_a   1.000
_cell.length_b   1.000
_cell.length_c   1.000
_cell.angle_alpha   90.00
_cell.angle_beta   90.00
_cell.angle_gamma   90.00
#
_symmetry.space_group_name_H-M   'P 1'
#
loop_
_entity.id
_entity.type
_entity.pdbx_description
1 polymer ?
#
loop_
_entity_poly.entity_id
_entity_poly.type
_entity_poly.pdbx_seq_one_letter_code
_entity_poly.pdbx_strand_id
1 'polypeptide(L)'
;MIKELNIEPYENSLEKISTFLDNFEFKKVKTKYTKGDDWTALSFHGYGSHPLDILKPGVLKSSVKIDTKLQYTTLINLEEMKPILQILDKLPCSYERVRFMKLAKGKIIGKHSDKIDKDIDSGKIIRVHIPIRTNKNVIFTLYESTKDKKGQEHNLKTGHFYYTDVSKPHAVRNTSKEDRIHLVVDCKANSALRTLIA
;
A
#
# COMPACT_ATOMS: atom_id res chain seq x y z
N MET A 1 -3.03 -14.88 -3.25
CA MET A 1 -4.24 -14.83 -2.39
C MET A 1 -4.48 -13.37 -2.01
N ILE A 2 -5.72 -12.93 -2.00
CA ILE A 2 -6.18 -11.75 -1.29
C ILE A 2 -7.10 -12.24 -0.18
N LYS A 3 -6.86 -11.83 1.05
CA LYS A 3 -7.67 -12.23 2.21
C LYS A 3 -8.01 -11.01 3.05
N GLU A 4 -9.29 -10.82 3.34
CA GLU A 4 -9.74 -9.87 4.35
C GLU A 4 -9.35 -10.41 5.72
N LEU A 5 -8.64 -9.60 6.50
CA LEU A 5 -8.19 -9.97 7.83
C LEU A 5 -9.33 -9.78 8.84
N ASN A 6 -9.44 -10.70 9.78
CA ASN A 6 -10.41 -10.58 10.88
C ASN A 6 -9.93 -9.52 11.90
N ILE A 7 -9.95 -8.27 11.45
CA ILE A 7 -9.66 -7.08 12.23
C ILE A 7 -10.87 -6.15 12.08
N GLU A 8 -11.35 -5.61 13.19
CA GLU A 8 -12.45 -4.64 13.18
C GLU A 8 -12.15 -3.50 12.21
N PRO A 9 -12.99 -3.24 11.19
CA PRO A 9 -12.78 -2.15 10.25
C PRO A 9 -12.65 -0.80 10.96
N TYR A 10 -11.87 0.09 10.38
CA TYR A 10 -11.76 1.46 10.86
C TYR A 10 -12.56 2.39 9.93
N GLU A 11 -13.68 2.84 10.40
CA GLU A 11 -14.59 3.70 9.61
C GLU A 11 -14.53 5.17 10.04
N ASN A 12 -14.12 5.41 11.29
CA ASN A 12 -14.07 6.75 11.86
C ASN A 12 -13.03 7.64 11.13
N SER A 13 -13.44 8.86 10.81
CA SER A 13 -12.56 9.89 10.24
C SER A 13 -11.91 9.57 8.88
N LEU A 14 -12.22 8.44 8.23
CA LEU A 14 -11.62 8.11 6.93
C LEU A 14 -11.94 9.14 5.84
N GLU A 15 -13.15 9.67 5.82
CA GLU A 15 -13.54 10.73 4.91
C GLU A 15 -12.72 12.01 5.14
N LYS A 16 -12.52 12.40 6.41
CA LYS A 16 -11.68 13.54 6.76
C LYS A 16 -10.23 13.34 6.33
N ILE A 17 -9.67 12.15 6.60
CA ILE A 17 -8.31 11.77 6.15
C ILE A 17 -8.25 11.83 4.62
N SER A 18 -9.23 11.24 3.95
CA SER A 18 -9.32 11.21 2.48
C SER A 18 -9.30 12.61 1.89
N THR A 19 -10.10 13.53 2.42
CA THR A 19 -10.15 14.93 1.98
C THR A 19 -8.85 15.66 2.32
N PHE A 20 -8.29 15.42 3.51
CA PHE A 20 -7.05 16.04 3.94
C PHE A 20 -5.86 15.65 3.06
N LEU A 21 -5.83 14.42 2.56
CA LEU A 21 -4.81 13.93 1.63
C LEU A 21 -4.78 14.68 0.29
N ASP A 22 -5.85 15.35 -0.10
CA ASP A 22 -5.88 16.15 -1.33
C ASP A 22 -5.00 17.43 -1.23
N ASN A 23 -4.61 17.84 -0.02
CA ASN A 23 -3.68 18.94 0.21
C ASN A 23 -2.20 18.56 0.04
N PHE A 24 -1.88 17.27 -0.15
CA PHE A 24 -0.51 16.82 -0.29
C PHE A 24 -0.10 16.60 -1.73
N GLU A 25 1.15 16.93 -2.02
CA GLU A 25 1.82 16.44 -3.20
C GLU A 25 2.13 14.95 -3.07
N PHE A 26 1.86 14.18 -4.11
CA PHE A 26 2.21 12.77 -4.21
C PHE A 26 3.32 12.59 -5.24
N LYS A 27 4.36 11.87 -4.87
CA LYS A 27 5.49 11.58 -5.77
C LYS A 27 5.16 10.44 -6.72
N LYS A 28 5.50 10.61 -7.99
CA LYS A 28 5.37 9.58 -9.02
C LYS A 28 6.12 8.30 -8.65
N VAL A 29 5.43 7.17 -8.74
CA VAL A 29 6.04 5.84 -8.65
C VAL A 29 6.72 5.53 -9.99
N LYS A 30 8.06 5.48 -10.00
CA LYS A 30 8.83 5.15 -11.21
C LYS A 30 8.65 3.70 -11.58
N THR A 31 7.84 3.44 -12.61
CA THR A 31 7.52 2.09 -13.09
C THR A 31 7.18 2.11 -14.58
N LYS A 32 7.27 0.94 -15.23
CA LYS A 32 6.80 0.71 -16.60
C LYS A 32 5.33 0.28 -16.69
N TYR A 33 4.67 0.08 -15.56
CA TYR A 33 3.31 -0.48 -15.48
C TYR A 33 2.21 0.59 -15.51
N THR A 34 2.60 1.86 -15.47
CA THR A 34 1.71 3.02 -15.60
C THR A 34 2.34 4.09 -16.48
N LYS A 35 1.53 5.03 -16.94
CA LYS A 35 1.98 6.20 -17.71
C LYS A 35 1.93 7.45 -16.83
N GLY A 36 2.80 8.42 -17.12
CA GLY A 36 2.77 9.73 -16.47
C GLY A 36 2.70 9.63 -14.94
N ASP A 37 1.83 10.39 -14.33
CA ASP A 37 1.59 10.45 -12.88
C ASP A 37 0.33 9.67 -12.46
N ASP A 38 -0.05 8.67 -13.26
CA ASP A 38 -1.23 7.84 -13.01
C ASP A 38 -1.16 7.10 -11.67
N TRP A 39 0.05 6.76 -11.21
CA TRP A 39 0.31 6.09 -9.94
C TRP A 39 1.35 6.86 -9.13
N THR A 40 0.92 7.37 -8.00
CA THR A 40 1.73 8.20 -7.12
C THR A 40 1.68 7.70 -5.69
N ALA A 41 2.62 8.13 -4.86
CA ALA A 41 2.72 7.72 -3.47
C ALA A 41 3.15 8.88 -2.57
N LEU A 42 2.72 8.80 -1.30
CA LEU A 42 3.11 9.67 -0.20
C LEU A 42 3.46 8.78 1.00
N SER A 43 4.64 8.95 1.58
CA SER A 43 5.06 8.18 2.76
C SER A 43 4.51 8.80 4.03
N PHE A 44 3.73 8.03 4.79
CA PHE A 44 3.35 8.38 6.16
C PHE A 44 4.46 7.98 7.14
N HIS A 45 4.99 6.78 6.97
CA HIS A 45 6.13 6.25 7.71
C HIS A 45 7.10 5.62 6.71
N GLY A 46 8.37 5.96 6.78
CA GLY A 46 9.29 5.52 5.76
C GLY A 46 10.76 5.76 6.11
N TYR A 47 11.61 5.38 5.17
CA TYR A 47 13.05 5.55 5.28
C TYR A 47 13.46 6.85 4.56
N GLY A 48 13.68 7.90 5.34
CA GLY A 48 13.99 9.22 4.81
C GLY A 48 13.66 10.32 5.81
N SER A 49 13.61 11.56 5.33
CA SER A 49 13.31 12.75 6.12
C SER A 49 12.11 13.54 5.61
N HIS A 50 11.55 13.13 4.46
CA HIS A 50 10.47 13.85 3.82
C HIS A 50 9.36 12.90 3.34
N PRO A 51 8.06 13.28 3.39
CA PRO A 51 6.94 12.44 2.92
C PRO A 51 7.05 11.99 1.46
N LEU A 52 7.83 12.67 0.62
CA LEU A 52 8.13 12.26 -0.75
C LEU A 52 9.27 11.24 -0.87
N ASP A 53 9.85 10.79 0.24
CA ASP A 53 10.83 9.69 0.28
C ASP A 53 10.09 8.35 0.30
N ILE A 54 9.65 7.89 -0.87
CA ILE A 54 8.77 6.72 -1.03
C ILE A 54 9.51 5.40 -1.24
N LEU A 55 10.84 5.41 -1.35
CA LEU A 55 11.67 4.24 -1.64
C LEU A 55 12.23 3.62 -0.35
N LYS A 56 12.53 2.33 -0.40
CA LYS A 56 13.30 1.67 0.65
C LYS A 56 14.79 1.62 0.30
N PRO A 57 15.70 1.47 1.28
CA PRO A 57 17.15 1.54 1.06
C PRO A 57 17.68 0.64 -0.05
N GLY A 58 17.24 -0.60 -0.13
CA GLY A 58 17.73 -1.57 -1.12
C GLY A 58 17.29 -1.32 -2.57
N VAL A 59 16.47 -0.29 -2.84
CA VAL A 59 16.03 0.10 -4.18
C VAL A 59 16.79 1.32 -4.68
N LEU A 60 17.52 2.00 -3.80
CA LEU A 60 18.40 3.10 -4.20
C LEU A 60 19.56 2.51 -5.00
N LYS A 61 19.75 3.00 -6.23
CA LYS A 61 20.88 2.59 -7.07
C LYS A 61 22.19 2.85 -6.33
N SER A 62 23.21 2.06 -6.62
CA SER A 62 24.54 2.11 -6.02
C SER A 62 25.24 3.49 -6.05
N SER A 63 24.72 4.42 -6.85
CA SER A 63 25.21 5.81 -6.91
C SER A 63 24.69 6.73 -5.80
N VAL A 64 23.65 6.31 -5.08
CA VAL A 64 23.13 7.06 -3.95
C VAL A 64 23.72 6.45 -2.68
N LYS A 65 24.61 7.18 -2.00
CA LYS A 65 25.10 6.75 -0.68
C LYS A 65 23.91 6.61 0.25
N ILE A 66 23.66 5.37 0.69
CA ILE A 66 22.65 5.11 1.71
C ILE A 66 23.19 5.74 3.01
N ASP A 67 22.48 6.71 3.54
CA ASP A 67 22.79 7.20 4.88
C ASP A 67 22.36 6.12 5.89
N THR A 68 23.33 5.36 6.38
CA THR A 68 23.11 4.29 7.35
C THR A 68 22.57 4.78 8.70
N LYS A 69 22.56 6.10 8.94
CA LYS A 69 21.99 6.73 10.14
C LYS A 69 20.47 6.94 10.01
N LEU A 70 19.92 6.93 8.79
CA LEU A 70 18.49 7.05 8.61
C LEU A 70 17.79 5.77 9.09
N GLN A 71 16.71 5.96 9.80
CA GLN A 71 15.82 4.89 10.27
C GLN A 71 14.43 5.08 9.70
N TYR A 72 13.59 4.03 9.82
CA TYR A 72 12.18 4.17 9.52
C TYR A 72 11.53 5.05 10.60
N THR A 73 10.93 6.16 10.19
CA THR A 73 10.28 7.12 11.08
C THR A 73 8.95 7.59 10.50
N THR A 74 8.10 8.17 11.35
CA THR A 74 6.90 8.88 10.91
C THR A 74 7.30 10.20 10.24
N LEU A 75 6.89 10.38 9.00
CA LEU A 75 7.27 11.50 8.13
C LEU A 75 6.18 12.57 8.06
N ILE A 76 4.94 12.25 8.45
CA ILE A 76 3.83 13.19 8.54
C ILE A 76 3.33 13.20 9.98
N ASN A 77 3.72 14.21 10.72
CA ASN A 77 3.34 14.38 12.13
C ASN A 77 2.37 15.55 12.28
N LEU A 78 1.15 15.36 11.74
CA LEU A 78 0.07 16.33 11.79
C LEU A 78 -1.11 15.75 12.58
N GLU A 79 -1.87 16.60 13.26
CA GLU A 79 -3.01 16.21 14.09
C GLU A 79 -4.05 15.43 13.28
N GLU A 80 -4.34 15.90 12.07
CA GLU A 80 -5.31 15.32 11.15
C GLU A 80 -4.92 13.90 10.70
N MET A 81 -3.64 13.54 10.84
CA MET A 81 -3.12 12.22 10.49
C MET A 81 -2.99 11.27 11.69
N LYS A 82 -3.27 11.71 12.91
CA LYS A 82 -3.29 10.84 14.09
C LYS A 82 -4.20 9.61 13.96
N PRO A 83 -5.38 9.68 13.31
CA PRO A 83 -6.19 8.49 13.09
C PRO A 83 -5.48 7.39 12.29
N ILE A 84 -4.46 7.71 11.49
CA ILE A 84 -3.64 6.69 10.83
C ILE A 84 -2.86 5.84 11.83
N LEU A 85 -2.38 6.43 12.92
CA LEU A 85 -1.73 5.67 13.99
C LEU A 85 -2.72 4.69 14.64
N GLN A 86 -3.97 5.11 14.87
CA GLN A 86 -5.03 4.22 15.40
C GLN A 86 -5.35 3.06 14.45
N ILE A 87 -5.29 3.30 13.12
CA ILE A 87 -5.43 2.23 12.13
C ILE A 87 -4.24 1.25 12.24
N LEU A 88 -3.03 1.76 12.35
CA LEU A 88 -1.82 0.95 12.44
C LEU A 88 -1.75 0.15 13.73
N ASP A 89 -2.24 0.69 14.85
CA ASP A 89 -2.29 0.04 16.16
C ASP A 89 -3.21 -1.21 16.16
N LYS A 90 -4.15 -1.33 15.21
CA LYS A 90 -4.95 -2.53 15.03
C LYS A 90 -4.17 -3.70 14.43
N LEU A 91 -3.01 -3.46 13.81
CA LEU A 91 -2.18 -4.51 13.25
C LEU A 91 -1.30 -5.14 14.35
N PRO A 92 -1.31 -6.47 14.53
CA PRO A 92 -0.55 -7.14 15.58
C PRO A 92 0.94 -7.30 15.21
N CYS A 93 1.55 -6.27 14.63
CA CYS A 93 2.93 -6.31 14.14
C CYS A 93 3.56 -4.92 14.10
N SER A 94 4.88 -4.86 14.09
CA SER A 94 5.60 -3.66 13.69
C SER A 94 5.68 -3.57 12.15
N TYR A 95 6.01 -2.40 11.64
CA TYR A 95 6.05 -2.12 10.21
C TYR A 95 7.30 -1.34 9.82
N GLU A 96 7.64 -1.39 8.51
CA GLU A 96 8.72 -0.61 7.91
C GLU A 96 8.16 0.60 7.17
N ARG A 97 7.45 0.36 6.06
CA ARG A 97 6.87 1.44 5.25
C ARG A 97 5.37 1.47 5.37
N VAL A 98 4.85 2.68 5.55
CA VAL A 98 3.43 2.98 5.46
C VAL A 98 3.26 4.10 4.44
N ARG A 99 2.55 3.82 3.34
CA ARG A 99 2.41 4.76 2.24
C ARG A 99 0.97 4.87 1.78
N PHE A 100 0.55 6.07 1.51
CA PHE A 100 -0.64 6.31 0.70
C PHE A 100 -0.27 6.09 -0.77
N MET A 101 -0.93 5.12 -1.41
CA MET A 101 -0.72 4.79 -2.82
C MET A 101 -1.95 5.25 -3.60
N LYS A 102 -1.78 6.27 -4.44
CA LYS A 102 -2.85 6.89 -5.21
C LYS A 102 -2.82 6.42 -6.67
N LEU A 103 -3.93 5.89 -7.15
CA LEU A 103 -4.19 5.60 -8.56
C LEU A 103 -5.23 6.58 -9.07
N ALA A 104 -4.87 7.39 -10.04
CA ALA A 104 -5.73 8.42 -10.60
C ALA A 104 -7.02 7.84 -11.22
N LYS A 105 -8.05 8.66 -11.27
CA LYS A 105 -9.34 8.34 -11.90
C LYS A 105 -9.16 7.91 -13.35
N GLY A 106 -9.89 6.87 -13.77
CA GLY A 106 -9.85 6.36 -15.14
C GLY A 106 -8.54 5.63 -15.50
N LYS A 107 -7.67 5.29 -14.51
CA LYS A 107 -6.32 4.77 -14.77
C LYS A 107 -6.14 3.32 -14.33
N ILE A 108 -5.06 2.71 -14.84
CA ILE A 108 -4.75 1.30 -14.64
C ILE A 108 -3.27 1.16 -14.26
N ILE A 109 -3.01 0.32 -13.25
CA ILE A 109 -1.69 -0.26 -13.02
C ILE A 109 -1.69 -1.61 -13.73
N GLY A 110 -0.86 -1.74 -14.77
CA GLY A 110 -0.74 -2.95 -15.57
C GLY A 110 -0.24 -4.15 -14.75
N LYS A 111 -0.46 -5.35 -15.26
CA LYS A 111 -0.06 -6.60 -14.61
C LYS A 111 1.43 -6.61 -14.28
N HIS A 112 1.75 -6.86 -13.01
CA HIS A 112 3.10 -6.95 -12.48
C HIS A 112 3.14 -7.80 -11.21
N SER A 113 4.34 -8.10 -10.74
CA SER A 113 4.58 -8.68 -9.42
C SER A 113 5.58 -7.82 -8.68
N ASP A 114 5.39 -7.68 -7.38
CA ASP A 114 6.33 -6.98 -6.52
C ASP A 114 7.43 -7.95 -6.05
N LYS A 115 8.65 -7.43 -5.96
CA LYS A 115 9.79 -8.15 -5.35
C LYS A 115 9.77 -7.98 -3.83
N ILE A 116 8.67 -8.34 -3.21
CA ILE A 116 8.55 -8.48 -1.77
C ILE A 116 8.56 -9.97 -1.47
N ASP A 117 8.77 -10.33 -0.22
CA ASP A 117 8.89 -11.71 0.21
C ASP A 117 7.92 -12.64 -0.54
N LYS A 118 8.52 -13.63 -1.22
CA LYS A 118 7.77 -14.56 -2.07
C LYS A 118 7.09 -15.66 -1.29
N ASP A 119 7.49 -15.82 -0.05
CA ASP A 119 7.02 -16.89 0.82
C ASP A 119 6.44 -16.26 2.08
N ILE A 120 5.14 -16.47 2.28
CA ILE A 120 4.44 -15.95 3.45
C ILE A 120 4.90 -16.65 4.73
N ASP A 121 5.34 -17.89 4.66
CA ASP A 121 5.70 -18.67 5.84
C ASP A 121 7.09 -18.33 6.36
N SER A 122 8.04 -18.06 5.47
CA SER A 122 9.41 -17.67 5.80
C SER A 122 9.72 -16.20 5.51
N GLY A 123 8.86 -15.50 4.79
CA GLY A 123 9.01 -14.09 4.42
C GLY A 123 9.11 -13.17 5.63
N LYS A 124 9.90 -12.11 5.50
CA LYS A 124 10.11 -11.11 6.56
C LYS A 124 9.10 -9.98 6.52
N ILE A 125 8.54 -9.71 5.37
CA ILE A 125 7.61 -8.60 5.12
C ILE A 125 6.31 -9.12 4.52
N ILE A 126 5.22 -8.76 5.13
CA ILE A 126 3.86 -9.03 4.68
C ILE A 126 3.20 -7.71 4.32
N ARG A 127 2.56 -7.63 3.14
CA ARG A 127 1.89 -6.41 2.71
C ARG A 127 0.41 -6.44 3.05
N VAL A 128 -0.02 -5.42 3.77
CA VAL A 128 -1.43 -5.18 4.09
C VAL A 128 -1.90 -3.91 3.35
N HIS A 129 -3.06 -3.99 2.72
CA HIS A 129 -3.76 -2.88 2.10
C HIS A 129 -4.96 -2.48 2.96
N ILE A 130 -5.10 -1.19 3.19
CA ILE A 130 -6.25 -0.60 3.88
C ILE A 130 -6.77 0.52 2.98
N PRO A 131 -7.89 0.31 2.27
CA PRO A 131 -8.43 1.35 1.40
C PRO A 131 -8.91 2.56 2.22
N ILE A 132 -8.44 3.75 1.86
CA ILE A 132 -8.86 5.04 2.43
C ILE A 132 -9.93 5.68 1.55
N ARG A 133 -9.71 5.64 0.22
CA ARG A 133 -10.66 6.10 -0.80
C ARG A 133 -10.78 5.05 -1.87
N THR A 134 -11.94 4.45 -2.02
CA THR A 134 -12.23 3.43 -3.02
C THR A 134 -13.72 3.39 -3.30
N ASN A 135 -14.12 2.70 -4.36
CA ASN A 135 -15.52 2.44 -4.68
C ASN A 135 -15.66 1.17 -5.54
N LYS A 136 -16.89 0.79 -5.88
CA LYS A 136 -17.21 -0.44 -6.65
C LYS A 136 -16.54 -0.53 -8.03
N ASN A 137 -16.07 0.58 -8.59
CA ASN A 137 -15.42 0.64 -9.90
C ASN A 137 -13.88 0.53 -9.80
N VAL A 138 -13.35 0.29 -8.60
CA VAL A 138 -11.94 0.03 -8.36
C VAL A 138 -11.75 -1.47 -8.16
N ILE A 139 -11.04 -2.11 -9.08
CA ILE A 139 -10.86 -3.56 -9.06
C ILE A 139 -9.38 -3.90 -8.96
N PHE A 140 -9.08 -4.74 -7.98
CA PHE A 140 -7.79 -5.40 -7.83
C PHE A 140 -7.90 -6.81 -8.43
N THR A 141 -7.07 -7.12 -9.42
CA THR A 141 -7.07 -8.43 -10.08
C THR A 141 -5.82 -9.19 -9.72
N LEU A 142 -5.96 -10.40 -9.19
CA LEU A 142 -4.87 -11.31 -8.89
C LEU A 142 -4.86 -12.45 -9.91
N TYR A 143 -3.67 -12.82 -10.40
CA TYR A 143 -3.46 -13.88 -11.37
C TYR A 143 -2.58 -14.97 -10.76
N GLU A 144 -2.79 -16.23 -11.12
CA GLU A 144 -1.92 -17.32 -10.68
C GLU A 144 -0.55 -17.28 -11.37
N SER A 145 -0.53 -16.87 -12.65
CA SER A 145 0.71 -16.72 -13.41
C SER A 145 0.73 -15.48 -14.29
N THR A 146 1.90 -15.11 -14.79
CA THR A 146 2.08 -14.01 -15.74
C THR A 146 1.41 -14.27 -17.10
N LYS A 147 1.21 -15.56 -17.45
CA LYS A 147 0.59 -15.98 -18.72
C LYS A 147 -0.93 -15.94 -18.70
N ASP A 148 -1.55 -15.92 -17.52
CA ASP A 148 -3.00 -15.97 -17.40
C ASP A 148 -3.65 -14.70 -17.99
N LYS A 149 -4.65 -14.88 -18.83
CA LYS A 149 -5.40 -13.76 -19.39
C LYS A 149 -6.52 -13.28 -18.46
N LYS A 150 -7.01 -14.17 -17.61
CA LYS A 150 -8.06 -13.87 -16.61
C LYS A 150 -7.48 -14.07 -15.21
N GLY A 151 -7.87 -13.24 -14.28
CA GLY A 151 -7.52 -13.35 -12.87
C GLY A 151 -8.75 -13.23 -12.00
N GLN A 152 -8.58 -13.45 -10.71
CA GLN A 152 -9.62 -13.26 -9.72
C GLN A 152 -9.74 -11.76 -9.39
N GLU A 153 -10.93 -11.21 -9.56
CA GLU A 153 -11.22 -9.80 -9.31
C GLU A 153 -11.73 -9.60 -7.88
N HIS A 154 -11.22 -8.57 -7.24
CA HIS A 154 -11.58 -8.18 -5.88
C HIS A 154 -11.89 -6.69 -5.81
N ASN A 155 -12.98 -6.35 -5.13
CA ASN A 155 -13.27 -4.97 -4.72
C ASN A 155 -13.00 -4.84 -3.23
N LEU A 156 -11.99 -4.06 -2.86
CA LEU A 156 -11.57 -3.89 -1.47
C LEU A 156 -12.35 -2.75 -0.83
N LYS A 157 -13.00 -3.00 0.30
CA LYS A 157 -13.86 -2.05 1.01
C LYS A 157 -13.04 -1.05 1.83
N THR A 158 -13.52 0.18 1.91
CA THR A 158 -12.93 1.26 2.71
C THR A 158 -12.84 0.85 4.19
N GLY A 159 -11.68 1.10 4.82
CA GLY A 159 -11.45 0.85 6.24
C GLY A 159 -11.15 -0.60 6.61
N HIS A 160 -11.36 -1.56 5.71
CA HIS A 160 -11.06 -2.97 5.93
C HIS A 160 -9.58 -3.28 5.69
N PHE A 161 -9.09 -4.35 6.31
CA PHE A 161 -7.69 -4.75 6.24
C PHE A 161 -7.55 -5.97 5.34
N TYR A 162 -6.69 -5.89 4.33
CA TYR A 162 -6.50 -6.96 3.36
C TYR A 162 -5.04 -7.36 3.27
N TYR A 163 -4.74 -8.62 3.56
CA TYR A 163 -3.51 -9.23 3.06
C TYR A 163 -3.59 -9.36 1.55
N THR A 164 -2.52 -8.96 0.86
CA THR A 164 -2.40 -9.13 -0.59
C THR A 164 -1.07 -9.78 -0.93
N ASP A 165 -1.13 -10.98 -1.53
CA ASP A 165 0.06 -11.65 -2.05
C ASP A 165 0.54 -10.96 -3.34
N VAL A 166 1.28 -9.88 -3.16
CA VAL A 166 1.82 -9.08 -4.26
C VAL A 166 3.02 -9.72 -4.96
N SER A 167 3.51 -10.86 -4.49
CA SER A 167 4.49 -11.68 -5.20
C SER A 167 3.88 -12.37 -6.41
N LYS A 168 2.57 -12.66 -6.37
CA LYS A 168 1.80 -13.09 -7.54
C LYS A 168 1.54 -11.95 -8.50
N PRO A 169 1.37 -12.23 -9.80
CA PRO A 169 1.00 -11.22 -10.77
C PRO A 169 -0.34 -10.58 -10.43
N HIS A 170 -0.38 -9.26 -10.42
CA HIS A 170 -1.59 -8.51 -10.09
C HIS A 170 -1.69 -7.22 -10.92
N ALA A 171 -2.89 -6.71 -11.03
CA ALA A 171 -3.20 -5.46 -11.70
C ALA A 171 -4.27 -4.70 -10.91
N VAL A 172 -4.34 -3.39 -11.09
CA VAL A 172 -5.40 -2.57 -10.50
C VAL A 172 -5.99 -1.67 -11.57
N ARG A 173 -7.31 -1.64 -11.67
CA ARG A 173 -8.02 -0.68 -12.52
C ARG A 173 -8.92 0.21 -11.67
N ASN A 174 -8.93 1.49 -11.98
CA ASN A 174 -9.84 2.47 -11.43
C ASN A 174 -10.64 3.09 -12.57
N THR A 175 -11.86 2.61 -12.80
CA THR A 175 -12.74 3.15 -13.84
C THR A 175 -13.72 4.20 -13.30
N SER A 176 -13.50 4.63 -12.05
CA SER A 176 -14.31 5.65 -11.42
C SER A 176 -13.92 7.06 -11.83
N LYS A 177 -14.71 8.04 -11.37
CA LYS A 177 -14.44 9.48 -11.56
C LYS A 177 -13.59 10.09 -10.44
N GLU A 178 -13.14 9.28 -9.50
CA GLU A 178 -12.37 9.69 -8.33
C GLU A 178 -11.04 8.95 -8.25
N ASP A 179 -10.04 9.57 -7.64
CA ASP A 179 -8.78 8.92 -7.35
C ASP A 179 -8.97 7.84 -6.29
N ARG A 180 -8.32 6.71 -6.47
CA ARG A 180 -8.27 5.64 -5.46
C ARG A 180 -7.05 5.86 -4.57
N ILE A 181 -7.22 5.82 -3.24
CA ILE A 181 -6.11 5.91 -2.27
C ILE A 181 -6.19 4.70 -1.33
N HIS A 182 -5.10 3.92 -1.28
CA HIS A 182 -4.92 2.87 -0.28
C HIS A 182 -3.75 3.21 0.64
N LEU A 183 -3.93 3.01 1.93
CA LEU A 183 -2.82 2.90 2.86
C LEU A 183 -2.20 1.51 2.67
N VAL A 184 -0.93 1.46 2.31
CA VAL A 184 -0.18 0.23 2.07
C VAL A 184 0.89 0.10 3.13
N VAL A 185 0.79 -0.95 3.94
CA VAL A 185 1.67 -1.20 5.08
C VAL A 185 2.57 -2.39 4.78
N ASP A 186 3.87 -2.19 4.83
CA ASP A 186 4.87 -3.26 4.79
C ASP A 186 5.13 -3.70 6.24
N CYS A 187 4.39 -4.71 6.70
CA CYS A 187 4.42 -5.25 8.05
C CYS A 187 5.61 -6.20 8.23
N LYS A 188 6.28 -6.15 9.39
CA LYS A 188 7.22 -7.20 9.78
C LYS A 188 6.44 -8.45 10.16
N ALA A 189 6.73 -9.55 9.49
CA ALA A 189 6.02 -10.80 9.69
C ALA A 189 6.27 -11.35 11.12
N ASN A 190 5.19 -11.74 11.77
CA ASN A 190 5.21 -12.44 13.05
C ASN A 190 4.10 -13.51 13.10
N SER A 191 4.08 -14.32 14.15
CA SER A 191 3.09 -15.39 14.32
C SER A 191 1.66 -14.87 14.36
N ALA A 192 1.39 -13.78 15.07
CA ALA A 192 0.05 -13.22 15.21
C ALA A 192 -0.52 -12.75 13.86
N LEU A 193 0.29 -12.03 13.05
CA LEU A 193 -0.15 -11.62 11.70
C LEU A 193 -0.34 -12.81 10.77
N ARG A 194 0.53 -13.84 10.85
CA ARG A 194 0.39 -15.09 10.05
C ARG A 194 -0.89 -15.83 10.39
N THR A 195 -1.26 -15.92 11.67
CA THR A 195 -2.52 -16.52 12.11
C THR A 195 -3.74 -15.82 11.52
N LEU A 196 -3.72 -14.49 11.40
CA LEU A 196 -4.80 -13.74 10.74
C LEU A 196 -4.90 -14.03 9.22
N ILE A 197 -3.79 -14.45 8.61
CA ILE A 197 -3.73 -14.74 7.17
C ILE A 197 -4.02 -16.22 6.88
N ALA A 198 -3.70 -17.14 7.78
CA ALA A 198 -4.04 -18.57 7.66
C ALA A 198 -5.56 -18.77 7.68
#